data_a7c0d5b8a3de1f434e37d1c1bf4715f0
#
_entry.id   a7c0d5b8a3de1f434e37d1c1bf4715f0
#
_cell.length_a   1.000
_cell.length_b   1.000
_cell.length_c   1.000
_cell.angle_alpha   90.00
_cell.angle_beta   90.00
_cell.angle_gamma   90.00
#
_symmetry.space_group_name_H-M   'P 1'
#
loop_
_entity.id
_entity.type
_entity.pdbx_description
1 polymer ?
#
loop_
_entity_poly.entity_id
_entity_poly.type
_entity_poly.pdbx_seq_one_letter_code
_entity_poly.pdbx_strand_id
1 'polypeptide(L)'
;PAIVREALIAVRDQVVELIYQPLFPVAWLTETARAGHTGRHTSLVALDSSGKTVTVDVVEHLDTTVLMSSVARAARHEEISRGKLAGLYPRGVAAFRRGWQDFLDSCPSGMEDYPRLIVLAVTVDDEVRSVLDSLVGASLEVHRIDLHESRGGLLVSLEQVRPHEASFLAIGQAIRRG
;
A
#
# COMPACT_ATOMS: atom_id res chain seq x y z
N PRO A 1 11.56 9.17 -17.80
CA PRO A 1 10.44 9.87 -17.18
C PRO A 1 9.07 9.48 -17.75
N ALA A 2 8.90 9.37 -19.10
CA ALA A 2 7.62 8.98 -19.69
C ALA A 2 7.25 7.52 -19.39
N ILE A 3 8.20 6.59 -19.51
CA ILE A 3 8.03 5.16 -19.23
C ILE A 3 7.62 4.93 -17.77
N VAL A 4 8.23 5.66 -16.82
CA VAL A 4 7.87 5.54 -15.39
C VAL A 4 6.45 5.99 -15.14
N ARG A 5 6.01 7.08 -15.78
CA ARG A 5 4.63 7.59 -15.65
C ARG A 5 3.61 6.59 -16.21
N GLU A 6 3.85 6.02 -17.37
CA GLU A 6 3.00 5.00 -17.98
C GLU A 6 2.95 3.75 -17.11
N ALA A 7 4.09 3.33 -16.56
CA ALA A 7 4.18 2.22 -15.64
C ALA A 7 3.38 2.45 -14.34
N LEU A 8 3.44 3.64 -13.76
CA LEU A 8 2.67 3.99 -12.57
C LEU A 8 1.16 3.99 -12.84
N ILE A 9 0.72 4.41 -14.02
CA ILE A 9 -0.68 4.32 -14.42
C ILE A 9 -1.09 2.85 -14.53
N ALA A 10 -0.32 2.02 -15.23
CA ALA A 10 -0.60 0.59 -15.36
C ALA A 10 -0.61 -0.13 -14.01
N VAL A 11 0.32 0.21 -13.10
CA VAL A 11 0.34 -0.33 -11.73
C VAL A 11 -0.92 0.07 -10.97
N ARG A 12 -1.38 1.33 -11.08
CA ARG A 12 -2.62 1.78 -10.44
C ARG A 12 -3.84 1.03 -10.96
N ASP A 13 -3.91 0.79 -12.26
CA ASP A 13 -5.04 0.09 -12.87
C ASP A 13 -5.12 -1.39 -12.46
N GLN A 14 -3.98 -1.99 -12.12
CA GLN A 14 -3.86 -3.41 -11.77
C GLN A 14 -3.44 -3.65 -10.32
N VAL A 15 -3.46 -2.62 -9.48
CA VAL A 15 -2.87 -2.66 -8.14
C VAL A 15 -3.41 -3.79 -7.26
N VAL A 16 -4.69 -4.06 -7.33
CA VAL A 16 -5.34 -5.12 -6.52
C VAL A 16 -4.88 -6.52 -6.97
N GLU A 17 -4.62 -6.70 -8.26
CA GLU A 17 -4.12 -7.96 -8.82
C GLU A 17 -2.64 -8.18 -8.53
N LEU A 18 -1.86 -7.09 -8.44
CA LEU A 18 -0.43 -7.13 -8.11
C LEU A 18 -0.17 -7.41 -6.63
N ILE A 19 -1.07 -6.98 -5.75
CA ILE A 19 -0.97 -7.21 -4.32
C ILE A 19 -1.45 -8.64 -4.02
N TYR A 20 -0.60 -9.43 -3.35
CA TYR A 20 -0.86 -10.85 -3.06
C TYR A 20 -1.91 -11.10 -1.97
N GLN A 21 -2.68 -10.09 -1.61
CA GLN A 21 -3.70 -10.15 -0.56
C GLN A 21 -5.06 -9.82 -1.16
N PRO A 22 -6.12 -10.54 -0.78
CA PRO A 22 -7.46 -10.21 -1.25
C PRO A 22 -7.91 -8.88 -0.63
N LEU A 23 -8.12 -7.90 -1.50
CA LEU A 23 -8.62 -6.58 -1.16
C LEU A 23 -9.85 -6.26 -2.01
N PHE A 24 -10.86 -5.67 -1.37
CA PHE A 24 -12.02 -5.11 -2.06
C PHE A 24 -11.78 -3.63 -2.32
N PRO A 25 -11.49 -3.21 -3.57
CA PRO A 25 -11.24 -1.82 -3.89
C PRO A 25 -12.53 -1.01 -3.79
N VAL A 26 -12.48 0.11 -3.05
CA VAL A 26 -13.65 0.98 -2.88
C VAL A 26 -13.55 2.19 -3.80
N ALA A 27 -12.53 3.01 -3.65
CA ALA A 27 -12.36 4.24 -4.43
C ALA A 27 -10.92 4.76 -4.41
N TRP A 28 -10.54 5.44 -5.47
CA TRP A 28 -9.36 6.29 -5.50
C TRP A 28 -9.71 7.67 -4.94
N LEU A 29 -9.06 8.06 -3.85
CA LEU A 29 -9.26 9.35 -3.21
C LEU A 29 -8.08 10.27 -3.53
N THR A 30 -8.39 11.48 -3.97
CA THR A 30 -7.38 12.51 -4.23
C THR A 30 -7.43 13.54 -3.12
N GLU A 31 -6.32 13.71 -2.43
CA GLU A 31 -6.12 14.77 -1.44
C GLU A 31 -5.27 15.88 -2.06
N THR A 32 -5.69 17.13 -1.84
CA THR A 32 -4.83 18.29 -2.08
C THR A 32 -3.88 18.44 -0.91
N ALA A 33 -2.59 18.57 -1.18
CA ALA A 33 -1.59 18.77 -0.14
C ALA A 33 -1.95 19.97 0.74
N ARG A 34 -1.87 19.78 2.06
CA ARG A 34 -1.95 20.89 3.02
C ARG A 34 -0.74 21.80 2.84
N ALA A 35 -0.91 23.05 3.25
CA ALA A 35 0.07 24.14 3.09
C ALA A 35 1.53 23.68 3.21
N GLY A 36 2.31 23.89 2.15
CA GLY A 36 3.74 23.57 2.09
C GLY A 36 4.17 22.46 1.15
N HIS A 37 3.25 21.63 0.66
CA HIS A 37 3.54 20.57 -0.31
C HIS A 37 2.69 20.80 -1.57
N THR A 38 3.34 21.10 -2.68
CA THR A 38 2.70 21.24 -3.98
C THR A 38 2.48 19.86 -4.59
N GLY A 39 1.23 19.41 -4.65
CA GLY A 39 0.88 18.20 -5.37
C GLY A 39 -0.48 17.61 -4.96
N ARG A 40 -1.13 17.00 -5.93
CA ARG A 40 -2.31 16.16 -5.71
C ARG A 40 -1.81 14.74 -5.49
N HIS A 41 -2.18 14.11 -4.38
CA HIS A 41 -1.87 12.73 -4.12
C HIS A 41 -3.14 11.88 -4.19
N THR A 42 -3.07 10.76 -4.88
CA THR A 42 -4.19 9.85 -5.05
C THR A 42 -3.86 8.49 -4.44
N SER A 43 -4.71 8.02 -3.55
CA SER A 43 -4.58 6.74 -2.86
C SER A 43 -5.80 5.87 -3.14
N LEU A 44 -5.60 4.55 -3.22
CA LEU A 44 -6.69 3.60 -3.22
C LEU A 44 -7.11 3.33 -1.77
N VAL A 45 -8.39 3.45 -1.49
CA VAL A 45 -9.01 2.93 -0.28
C VAL A 45 -9.69 1.61 -0.60
N ALA A 46 -9.30 0.58 0.10
CA ALA A 46 -9.83 -0.77 -0.04
C ALA A 46 -10.27 -1.32 1.32
N LEU A 47 -10.99 -2.43 1.32
CA LEU A 47 -11.35 -3.19 2.52
C LEU A 47 -10.71 -4.58 2.46
N ASP A 48 -10.18 -5.05 3.58
CA ASP A 48 -9.80 -6.45 3.74
C ASP A 48 -11.01 -7.34 4.06
N SER A 49 -10.79 -8.64 4.12
CA SER A 49 -11.87 -9.60 4.41
C SER A 49 -12.50 -9.44 5.80
N SER A 50 -11.84 -8.77 6.73
CA SER A 50 -12.41 -8.42 8.04
C SER A 50 -13.23 -7.12 8.01
N GLY A 51 -13.24 -6.43 6.88
CA GLY A 51 -13.94 -5.15 6.71
C GLY A 51 -13.16 -3.94 7.22
N LYS A 52 -11.87 -4.10 7.52
CA LYS A 52 -11.01 -2.99 7.91
C LYS A 52 -10.45 -2.28 6.67
N THR A 53 -10.26 -0.98 6.80
CA THR A 53 -9.73 -0.14 5.73
C THR A 53 -8.24 -0.41 5.51
N VAL A 54 -7.86 -0.57 4.25
CA VAL A 54 -6.48 -0.64 3.78
C VAL A 54 -6.26 0.49 2.80
N THR A 55 -5.23 1.29 3.02
CA THR A 55 -4.80 2.34 2.09
C THR A 55 -3.66 1.81 1.23
N VAL A 56 -3.75 2.01 -0.08
CA VAL A 56 -2.68 1.69 -1.03
C VAL A 56 -2.20 2.95 -1.72
N ASP A 57 -0.94 3.27 -1.52
CA ASP A 57 -0.26 4.39 -2.18
C ASP A 57 0.67 3.88 -3.27
N VAL A 58 0.64 4.53 -4.43
CA VAL A 58 1.56 4.27 -5.54
C VAL A 58 2.35 5.54 -5.80
N VAL A 59 3.65 5.49 -5.55
CA VAL A 59 4.56 6.65 -5.65
C VAL A 59 5.76 6.33 -6.55
N GLU A 60 6.33 7.35 -7.16
CA GLU A 60 7.56 7.19 -7.95
C GLU A 60 8.77 7.01 -7.03
N HIS A 61 8.87 7.84 -6.01
CA HIS A 61 9.98 7.85 -5.08
C HIS A 61 9.48 7.89 -3.64
N LEU A 62 10.00 6.99 -2.81
CA LEU A 62 9.66 6.89 -1.39
C LEU A 62 10.85 7.32 -0.54
N ASP A 63 10.73 8.45 0.09
CA ASP A 63 11.58 8.92 1.19
C ASP A 63 10.81 8.88 2.52
N THR A 64 11.46 9.25 3.60
CA THR A 64 10.84 9.24 4.94
C THR A 64 9.69 10.24 5.06
N THR A 65 9.75 11.37 4.40
CA THR A 65 8.69 12.39 4.40
C THR A 65 7.44 11.89 3.69
N VAL A 66 7.60 11.26 2.53
CA VAL A 66 6.50 10.64 1.77
C VAL A 66 5.89 9.49 2.56
N LEU A 67 6.72 8.66 3.19
CA LEU A 67 6.25 7.56 4.04
C LEU A 67 5.39 8.05 5.19
N MET A 68 5.85 9.07 5.93
CA MET A 68 5.09 9.63 7.06
C MET A 68 3.78 10.29 6.60
N SER A 69 3.78 10.91 5.44
CA SER A 69 2.56 11.45 4.82
C SER A 69 1.56 10.35 4.48
N SER A 70 2.05 9.22 3.98
CA SER A 70 1.23 8.03 3.69
C SER A 70 0.64 7.41 4.96
N VAL A 71 1.43 7.30 6.02
CA VAL A 71 0.97 6.82 7.34
C VAL A 71 -0.15 7.73 7.89
N ALA A 72 0.03 9.03 7.86
CA ALA A 72 -0.98 9.99 8.31
C ALA A 72 -2.27 9.91 7.47
N ARG A 73 -2.13 9.69 6.18
CA ARG A 73 -3.27 9.51 5.26
C ARG A 73 -4.04 8.22 5.56
N ALA A 74 -3.33 7.12 5.74
CA ALA A 74 -3.95 5.85 6.11
C ALA A 74 -4.76 5.96 7.41
N ALA A 75 -4.22 6.64 8.42
CA ALA A 75 -4.93 6.90 9.67
C ALA A 75 -6.25 7.68 9.45
N ARG A 76 -6.23 8.69 8.59
CA ARG A 76 -7.46 9.43 8.23
C ARG A 76 -8.46 8.55 7.46
N HIS A 77 -8.00 7.67 6.60
CA HIS A 77 -8.88 6.76 5.86
C HIS A 77 -9.57 5.73 6.78
N GLU A 78 -8.91 5.30 7.85
CA GLU A 78 -9.51 4.39 8.84
C GLU A 78 -10.69 5.05 9.59
N GLU A 79 -10.74 6.37 9.67
CA GLU A 79 -11.83 7.13 10.29
C GLU A 79 -13.07 7.24 9.38
N ILE A 80 -12.95 6.89 8.09
CA ILE A 80 -14.08 6.95 7.16
C ILE A 80 -15.07 5.85 7.49
N SER A 81 -16.30 6.23 7.82
CA SER A 81 -17.37 5.26 8.12
C SER A 81 -17.73 4.41 6.91
N ARG A 82 -18.19 3.20 7.15
CA ARG A 82 -18.62 2.29 6.08
C ARG A 82 -19.71 2.88 5.18
N GLY A 83 -20.63 3.65 5.73
CA GLY A 83 -21.65 4.34 4.95
C GLY A 83 -21.06 5.37 3.99
N LYS A 84 -20.05 6.13 4.43
CA LYS A 84 -19.30 7.04 3.56
C LYS A 84 -18.53 6.30 2.49
N LEU A 85 -17.85 5.19 2.82
CA LEU A 85 -17.15 4.37 1.85
C LEU A 85 -18.08 3.82 0.77
N ALA A 86 -19.24 3.33 1.15
CA ALA A 86 -20.27 2.87 0.21
C ALA A 86 -20.74 3.99 -0.75
N GLY A 87 -20.86 5.22 -0.23
CA GLY A 87 -21.21 6.39 -1.03
C GLY A 87 -20.11 6.85 -1.98
N LEU A 88 -18.84 6.52 -1.70
CA LEU A 88 -17.69 6.82 -2.56
C LEU A 88 -17.49 5.76 -3.67
N TYR A 89 -18.16 4.63 -3.57
CA TYR A 89 -18.01 3.56 -4.57
C TYR A 89 -18.54 4.01 -5.93
N PRO A 90 -17.75 3.88 -7.01
CA PRO A 90 -18.09 4.52 -8.31
C PRO A 90 -19.42 4.10 -8.91
N ARG A 91 -19.88 2.87 -8.62
CA ARG A 91 -21.15 2.33 -9.12
C ARG A 91 -22.29 2.41 -8.12
N GLY A 92 -22.11 3.15 -7.04
CA GLY A 92 -23.12 3.44 -6.05
C GLY A 92 -23.23 2.39 -4.93
N VAL A 93 -24.06 2.72 -3.93
CA VAL A 93 -24.20 1.96 -2.68
C VAL A 93 -24.72 0.54 -2.92
N ALA A 94 -25.66 0.35 -3.83
CA ALA A 94 -26.22 -0.98 -4.13
C ALA A 94 -25.16 -1.90 -4.78
N ALA A 95 -24.34 -1.36 -5.68
CA ALA A 95 -23.23 -2.08 -6.28
C ALA A 95 -22.12 -2.38 -5.27
N PHE A 96 -21.85 -1.46 -4.34
CA PHE A 96 -20.95 -1.69 -3.23
C PHE A 96 -21.39 -2.90 -2.39
N ARG A 97 -22.66 -2.96 -2.00
CA ARG A 97 -23.18 -4.07 -1.19
C ARG A 97 -23.05 -5.42 -1.88
N ARG A 98 -23.41 -5.49 -3.16
CA ARG A 98 -23.28 -6.72 -3.96
C ARG A 98 -21.81 -7.12 -4.11
N GLY A 99 -20.95 -6.19 -4.52
CA GLY A 99 -19.52 -6.46 -4.70
C GLY A 99 -18.84 -6.88 -3.41
N TRP A 100 -19.21 -6.27 -2.29
CA TRP A 100 -18.70 -6.66 -0.98
C TRP A 100 -19.09 -8.10 -0.60
N GLN A 101 -20.34 -8.48 -0.84
CA GLN A 101 -20.80 -9.85 -0.57
C GLN A 101 -20.08 -10.85 -1.46
N ASP A 102 -19.99 -10.59 -2.76
CA ASP A 102 -19.27 -11.44 -3.72
C ASP A 102 -17.78 -11.61 -3.32
N PHE A 103 -17.16 -10.53 -2.85
CA PHE A 103 -15.79 -10.55 -2.36
C PHE A 103 -15.64 -11.45 -1.13
N LEU A 104 -16.51 -11.31 -0.13
CA LEU A 104 -16.49 -12.16 1.06
C LEU A 104 -16.70 -13.64 0.73
N ASP A 105 -17.60 -13.94 -0.19
CA ASP A 105 -17.89 -15.32 -0.63
C ASP A 105 -16.69 -15.96 -1.36
N SER A 106 -15.83 -15.14 -1.97
CA SER A 106 -14.63 -15.58 -2.69
C SER A 106 -13.37 -15.62 -1.83
N CYS A 107 -13.39 -15.04 -0.63
CA CYS A 107 -12.23 -14.98 0.24
C CYS A 107 -11.91 -16.34 0.87
N PRO A 108 -10.63 -16.76 0.87
CA PRO A 108 -10.18 -17.92 1.66
C PRO A 108 -10.39 -17.66 3.16
N SER A 109 -10.82 -18.68 3.89
CA SER A 109 -10.94 -18.60 5.35
C SER A 109 -9.56 -18.55 6.00
N GLY A 110 -9.38 -17.72 7.04
CA GLY A 110 -8.22 -17.77 7.94
C GLY A 110 -7.04 -16.86 7.58
N MET A 111 -7.21 -15.86 6.73
CA MET A 111 -6.21 -14.82 6.56
C MET A 111 -6.45 -13.73 7.62
N GLU A 112 -5.61 -13.74 8.64
CA GLU A 112 -5.58 -12.72 9.70
C GLU A 112 -4.35 -11.82 9.48
N ASP A 113 -4.42 -10.57 9.95
CA ASP A 113 -3.38 -9.55 9.92
C ASP A 113 -3.00 -9.00 8.53
N TYR A 114 -3.92 -8.23 7.96
CA TYR A 114 -3.63 -7.39 6.80
C TYR A 114 -2.96 -6.07 7.23
N PRO A 115 -1.99 -5.57 6.45
CA PRO A 115 -1.47 -4.22 6.67
C PRO A 115 -2.57 -3.18 6.49
N ARG A 116 -2.49 -2.09 7.26
CA ARG A 116 -3.40 -0.93 7.10
C ARG A 116 -2.93 0.02 6.00
N LEU A 117 -1.64 -0.04 5.68
CA LEU A 117 -1.03 0.75 4.62
C LEU A 117 -0.10 -0.13 3.79
N ILE A 118 -0.27 -0.06 2.48
CA ILE A 118 0.62 -0.67 1.50
C ILE A 118 1.16 0.45 0.61
N VAL A 119 2.47 0.60 0.54
CA VAL A 119 3.12 1.58 -0.34
C VAL A 119 3.87 0.85 -1.44
N LEU A 120 3.56 1.18 -2.69
CA LEU A 120 4.24 0.70 -3.87
C LEU A 120 5.10 1.84 -4.44
N ALA A 121 6.40 1.66 -4.54
CA ALA A 121 7.34 2.69 -4.99
C ALA A 121 8.32 2.17 -6.03
N VAL A 122 8.63 2.98 -7.04
CA VAL A 122 9.64 2.63 -8.05
C VAL A 122 11.05 2.71 -7.44
N THR A 123 11.30 3.74 -6.65
CA THR A 123 12.57 3.91 -5.91
C THR A 123 12.28 4.13 -4.43
N VAL A 124 13.14 3.57 -3.58
CA VAL A 124 13.03 3.64 -2.12
C VAL A 124 14.38 4.05 -1.55
N ASP A 125 14.39 5.12 -0.75
CA ASP A 125 15.61 5.56 -0.06
C ASP A 125 16.04 4.57 1.02
N ASP A 126 17.34 4.44 1.24
CA ASP A 126 17.88 3.55 2.28
C ASP A 126 17.42 3.92 3.70
N GLU A 127 17.18 5.21 3.96
CA GLU A 127 16.65 5.68 5.24
C GLU A 127 15.26 5.13 5.56
N VAL A 128 14.44 4.85 4.53
CA VAL A 128 13.12 4.23 4.70
C VAL A 128 13.23 2.86 5.37
N ARG A 129 14.25 2.07 5.03
CA ARG A 129 14.50 0.76 5.66
C ARG A 129 14.75 0.89 7.16
N SER A 130 15.54 1.89 7.56
CA SER A 130 15.81 2.16 8.97
C SER A 130 14.55 2.61 9.73
N VAL A 131 13.68 3.37 9.09
CA VAL A 131 12.37 3.75 9.67
C VAL A 131 11.46 2.53 9.79
N LEU A 132 11.43 1.64 8.79
CA LEU A 132 10.67 0.40 8.85
C LEU A 132 11.14 -0.51 10.00
N ASP A 133 12.45 -0.56 10.27
CA ASP A 133 13.00 -1.29 11.43
C ASP A 133 12.43 -0.77 12.76
N SER A 134 12.23 0.55 12.86
CA SER A 134 11.68 1.20 14.05
C SER A 134 10.15 1.03 14.18
N LEU A 135 9.48 0.72 13.07
CA LEU A 135 8.04 0.52 12.98
C LEU A 135 7.66 -0.97 13.00
N VAL A 136 8.51 -1.84 13.54
CA VAL A 136 8.22 -3.27 13.70
C VAL A 136 6.92 -3.44 14.49
N GLY A 137 5.95 -4.12 13.89
CA GLY A 137 4.59 -4.25 14.41
C GLY A 137 3.60 -3.18 13.93
N ALA A 138 4.07 -2.15 13.23
CA ALA A 138 3.16 -1.30 12.47
C ALA A 138 2.54 -2.10 11.31
N SER A 139 1.27 -1.90 11.11
CA SER A 139 0.50 -2.57 10.05
C SER A 139 0.79 -1.93 8.69
N LEU A 140 2.04 -2.00 8.24
CA LEU A 140 2.61 -1.30 7.10
C LEU A 140 3.46 -2.26 6.25
N GLU A 141 3.22 -2.26 4.94
CA GLU A 141 4.08 -2.92 3.96
C GLU A 141 4.56 -1.92 2.91
N VAL A 142 5.82 -2.05 2.52
CA VAL A 142 6.43 -1.32 1.41
C VAL A 142 6.91 -2.32 0.37
N HIS A 143 6.54 -2.09 -0.89
CA HIS A 143 6.99 -2.88 -2.01
C HIS A 143 7.67 -2.00 -3.04
N ARG A 144 8.82 -2.45 -3.55
CA ARG A 144 9.47 -1.84 -4.70
C ARG A 144 8.84 -2.36 -5.98
N ILE A 145 8.56 -1.46 -6.90
CA ILE A 145 8.08 -1.77 -8.24
C ILE A 145 9.30 -1.98 -9.14
N ASP A 146 9.50 -3.19 -9.62
CA ASP A 146 10.52 -3.50 -10.62
C ASP A 146 9.88 -3.56 -12.01
N LEU A 147 10.46 -2.79 -12.93
CA LEU A 147 10.00 -2.66 -14.30
C LEU A 147 10.95 -3.39 -15.23
N HIS A 148 10.46 -4.36 -15.98
CA HIS A 148 11.22 -5.12 -16.93
C HIS A 148 10.65 -4.95 -18.34
N GLU A 149 11.46 -4.47 -19.28
CA GLU A 149 11.09 -4.45 -20.68
C GLU A 149 11.23 -5.84 -21.29
N SER A 150 10.20 -6.31 -21.95
CA SER A 150 10.19 -7.55 -22.70
C SER A 150 9.74 -7.32 -24.14
N ARG A 151 9.97 -8.30 -25.02
CA ARG A 151 9.50 -8.22 -26.41
C ARG A 151 7.97 -8.12 -26.55
N GLY A 152 7.24 -8.47 -25.50
CA GLY A 152 5.78 -8.43 -25.44
C GLY A 152 5.21 -7.21 -24.71
N GLY A 153 6.06 -6.31 -24.17
CA GLY A 153 5.63 -5.14 -23.42
C GLY A 153 6.35 -4.97 -22.09
N LEU A 154 5.83 -4.11 -21.24
CA LEU A 154 6.35 -3.83 -19.92
C LEU A 154 5.84 -4.87 -18.92
N LEU A 155 6.75 -5.56 -18.23
CA LEU A 155 6.44 -6.45 -17.12
C LEU A 155 6.68 -5.71 -15.81
N VAL A 156 5.74 -5.85 -14.87
CA VAL A 156 5.82 -5.27 -13.54
C VAL A 156 5.87 -6.39 -12.51
N SER A 157 6.84 -6.31 -11.60
CA SER A 157 6.90 -7.17 -10.43
C SER A 157 7.04 -6.35 -9.16
N LEU A 158 6.59 -6.90 -8.04
CA LEU A 158 6.71 -6.28 -6.73
C LEU A 158 7.69 -7.07 -5.86
N GLU A 159 8.62 -6.36 -5.24
CA GLU A 159 9.53 -6.90 -4.25
C GLU A 159 9.29 -6.24 -2.90
N GLN A 160 8.97 -7.01 -1.88
CA GLN A 160 8.75 -6.48 -0.54
C GLN A 160 10.05 -5.94 0.04
N VAL A 161 10.05 -4.68 0.45
CA VAL A 161 11.15 -4.05 1.18
C VAL A 161 11.07 -4.49 2.64
N ARG A 162 12.01 -5.33 3.06
CA ARG A 162 12.08 -5.84 4.43
C ARG A 162 13.01 -4.99 5.29
N PRO A 163 12.72 -4.87 6.61
CA PRO A 163 13.65 -4.33 7.57
C PRO A 163 14.99 -5.09 7.54
N HIS A 164 16.06 -4.48 8.03
CA HIS A 164 17.39 -5.10 8.11
C HIS A 164 17.43 -6.18 9.19
N GLU A 165 17.09 -7.43 8.88
CA GLU A 165 17.19 -8.56 9.83
C GLU A 165 18.62 -8.80 10.33
N ALA A 166 19.64 -8.37 9.59
CA ALA A 166 21.05 -8.57 9.92
C ALA A 166 21.50 -7.87 11.21
N SER A 167 20.87 -6.77 11.62
CA SER A 167 21.24 -6.02 12.82
C SER A 167 20.92 -6.75 14.13
N PHE A 168 19.84 -7.52 14.15
CA PHE A 168 19.44 -8.27 15.35
C PHE A 168 20.35 -9.45 15.65
N LEU A 169 20.85 -10.16 14.66
CA LEU A 169 21.78 -11.27 14.82
C LEU A 169 23.14 -10.81 15.35
N ALA A 170 23.63 -9.64 14.94
CA ALA A 170 24.89 -9.06 15.41
C ALA A 170 24.83 -8.68 16.90
N ILE A 171 23.72 -8.10 17.36
CA ILE A 171 23.51 -7.72 18.78
C ILE A 171 23.39 -8.96 19.66
N GLY A 172 22.68 -9.98 19.22
CA GLY A 172 22.52 -11.24 19.98
C GLY A 172 23.82 -12.02 20.15
N GLN A 173 24.78 -11.93 19.23
CA GLN A 173 26.09 -12.55 19.36
C GLN A 173 27.05 -11.78 20.28
N ALA A 174 26.92 -10.45 20.36
CA ALA A 174 27.75 -9.63 21.26
C ALA A 174 27.42 -9.86 22.74
N ILE A 175 26.17 -10.18 23.08
CA ILE A 175 25.73 -10.42 24.46
C ILE A 175 26.14 -11.81 24.97
N ARG A 176 26.43 -12.78 24.08
CA ARG A 176 26.84 -14.16 24.49
C ARG A 176 28.33 -14.33 24.75
N ARG A 177 29.17 -13.31 24.59
CA ARG A 177 30.61 -13.34 24.80
C ARG A 177 31.11 -12.48 25.97
N GLY A 178 30.21 -12.05 26.83
CA GLY A 178 30.54 -11.37 28.07
C GLY A 178 30.44 -12.27 29.29
#